data_f2f1235854b82d59cb695be7ae180ab4
#
_entry.id   f2f1235854b82d59cb695be7ae180ab4
#
_cell.length_a   1.000
_cell.length_b   1.000
_cell.length_c   1.000
_cell.angle_alpha   90.00
_cell.angle_beta   90.00
_cell.angle_gamma   90.00
#
_symmetry.space_group_name_H-M   'P 1'
#
loop_
_entity.id
_entity.type
_entity.pdbx_description
1 polymer ?
#
loop_
_entity_poly.entity_id
_entity_poly.type
_entity_poly.pdbx_seq_one_letter_code
_entity_poly.pdbx_strand_id
1 'polypeptide(L)'
;MKFTCYKDTILKAINSVVKAVASKTTMPILEGILIQTNDNEIKLTTYDLEIGIEYIMECNVLEQGSTVVNAIMFSEIIRKLPDTEIKISLNDKNLLEIECEGSHYKLATMNPDEFPELP
;
A
#
# COMPACT_ATOMS: atom_id res chain seq x y z
N MET A 1 8.30 -7.75 4.50
CA MET A 1 8.27 -6.56 3.65
C MET A 1 8.71 -5.34 4.45
N LYS A 2 9.66 -4.61 3.95
CA LYS A 2 10.15 -3.39 4.60
C LYS A 2 10.78 -2.49 3.54
N PHE A 3 10.37 -1.23 3.51
CA PHE A 3 10.94 -0.25 2.59
C PHE A 3 10.84 1.17 3.15
N THR A 4 11.66 2.06 2.61
CA THR A 4 11.59 3.49 2.91
C THR A 4 11.34 4.27 1.63
N CYS A 5 10.60 5.35 1.74
CA CYS A 5 10.31 6.25 0.62
C CYS A 5 9.90 7.61 1.17
N TYR A 6 9.87 8.62 0.29
CA TYR A 6 9.38 9.94 0.69
C TYR A 6 7.85 9.99 0.60
N LYS A 7 7.25 10.71 1.53
CA LYS A 7 5.79 10.85 1.62
C LYS A 7 5.16 11.27 0.28
N ASP A 8 5.69 12.32 -0.35
CA ASP A 8 5.10 12.82 -1.59
C ASP A 8 5.13 11.80 -2.72
N THR A 9 6.17 10.98 -2.78
CA THR A 9 6.30 9.95 -3.80
C THR A 9 5.23 8.87 -3.64
N ILE A 10 5.07 8.35 -2.43
CA ILE A 10 4.07 7.30 -2.20
C ILE A 10 2.64 7.85 -2.25
N LEU A 11 2.44 9.10 -1.83
CA LEU A 11 1.12 9.71 -1.91
C LEU A 11 0.66 9.86 -3.36
N LYS A 12 1.57 10.23 -4.26
CA LYS A 12 1.28 10.28 -5.68
C LYS A 12 0.89 8.90 -6.23
N ALA A 13 1.60 7.87 -5.81
CA ALA A 13 1.30 6.49 -6.20
C ALA A 13 -0.08 6.07 -5.69
N ILE A 14 -0.39 6.34 -4.43
CA ILE A 14 -1.69 6.03 -3.84
C ILE A 14 -2.81 6.75 -4.59
N ASN A 15 -2.66 8.04 -4.83
CA ASN A 15 -3.67 8.84 -5.55
C ASN A 15 -3.90 8.33 -6.97
N SER A 16 -2.88 7.73 -7.59
CA SER A 16 -3.01 7.17 -8.93
C SER A 16 -3.86 5.90 -8.93
N VAL A 17 -3.74 5.05 -7.91
CA VAL A 17 -4.40 3.75 -7.90
C VAL A 17 -5.77 3.75 -7.21
N VAL A 18 -6.06 4.71 -6.33
CA VAL A 18 -7.35 4.73 -5.60
C VAL A 18 -8.57 4.85 -6.51
N LYS A 19 -8.38 5.28 -7.74
CA LYS A 19 -9.46 5.42 -8.73
C LYS A 19 -10.10 4.08 -9.09
N ALA A 20 -9.42 2.96 -8.89
CA ALA A 20 -9.93 1.62 -9.17
C ALA A 20 -10.21 0.82 -7.89
N VAL A 21 -10.37 1.49 -6.76
CA VAL A 21 -10.78 0.83 -5.51
C VAL A 21 -12.30 0.66 -5.53
N ALA A 22 -12.77 -0.56 -5.21
CA ALA A 22 -14.20 -0.82 -5.14
C ALA A 22 -14.82 -0.09 -3.94
N SER A 23 -15.94 0.60 -4.15
CA SER A 23 -16.62 1.36 -3.09
C SER A 23 -17.82 0.61 -2.50
N LYS A 24 -18.45 -0.23 -3.29
CA LYS A 24 -19.59 -1.04 -2.85
C LYS A 24 -19.38 -2.45 -3.37
N THR A 25 -18.81 -3.30 -2.54
CA THR A 25 -18.47 -4.66 -2.93
C THR A 25 -18.75 -5.63 -1.81
N THR A 26 -19.04 -6.87 -2.17
CA THR A 26 -19.11 -7.98 -1.22
C THR A 26 -17.77 -8.64 -1.01
N MET A 27 -16.71 -8.16 -1.69
CA MET A 27 -15.34 -8.66 -1.58
C MET A 27 -14.46 -7.61 -0.91
N PRO A 28 -14.27 -7.66 0.42
CA PRO A 28 -13.48 -6.64 1.14
C PRO A 28 -12.07 -6.44 0.60
N ILE A 29 -11.47 -7.49 0.01
CA ILE A 29 -10.12 -7.41 -0.55
C ILE A 29 -10.03 -6.34 -1.65
N LEU A 30 -11.13 -6.06 -2.38
CA LEU A 30 -11.16 -5.07 -3.45
C LEU A 30 -11.23 -3.63 -2.94
N GLU A 31 -11.43 -3.44 -1.63
CA GLU A 31 -11.33 -2.12 -1.01
C GLU A 31 -9.88 -1.79 -0.66
N GLY A 32 -8.97 -2.71 -0.94
CA GLY A 32 -7.57 -2.61 -0.58
C GLY A 32 -6.66 -2.22 -1.74
N ILE A 33 -5.44 -1.85 -1.36
CA ILE A 33 -4.32 -1.69 -2.27
C ILE A 33 -3.38 -2.85 -2.03
N LEU A 34 -3.08 -3.61 -3.08
CA LEU A 34 -2.05 -4.63 -3.04
C LEU A 34 -0.69 -3.95 -3.17
N ILE A 35 0.18 -4.17 -2.20
CA ILE A 35 1.55 -3.65 -2.20
C ILE A 35 2.50 -4.82 -2.38
N GLN A 36 3.33 -4.78 -3.41
CA GLN A 36 4.31 -5.82 -3.70
C GLN A 36 5.67 -5.19 -3.92
N THR A 37 6.71 -5.76 -3.33
CA THR A 37 8.09 -5.32 -3.58
C THR A 37 8.71 -6.18 -4.67
N ASN A 38 9.66 -5.62 -5.42
CA ASN A 38 10.48 -6.33 -6.39
C ASN A 38 11.80 -5.56 -6.54
N ASP A 39 12.90 -6.14 -6.04
CA ASP A 39 14.18 -5.45 -5.96
C ASP A 39 14.02 -4.10 -5.23
N ASN A 40 14.38 -2.98 -5.84
CA ASN A 40 14.23 -1.65 -5.25
C ASN A 40 13.03 -0.90 -5.82
N GLU A 41 11.92 -1.62 -6.02
CA GLU A 41 10.67 -1.05 -6.47
C GLU A 41 9.52 -1.57 -5.64
N ILE A 42 8.45 -0.79 -5.54
CA ILE A 42 7.16 -1.29 -5.07
C ILE A 42 6.13 -1.10 -6.17
N LYS A 43 5.21 -2.04 -6.24
CA LYS A 43 4.07 -1.95 -7.14
C LYS A 43 2.81 -1.87 -6.30
N LEU A 44 2.00 -0.84 -6.54
CA LEU A 44 0.67 -0.70 -5.94
C LEU A 44 -0.35 -1.11 -6.97
N THR A 45 -1.29 -1.96 -6.60
CA THR A 45 -2.34 -2.46 -7.49
C THR A 45 -3.69 -2.30 -6.85
N THR A 46 -4.66 -1.81 -7.63
CA THR A 46 -6.08 -1.80 -7.26
C THR A 46 -6.89 -2.39 -8.40
N TYR A 47 -8.05 -2.95 -8.07
CA TYR A 47 -8.88 -3.63 -9.05
C TYR A 47 -10.32 -3.69 -8.55
N ASP A 48 -11.27 -3.25 -9.38
CA ASP A 48 -12.69 -3.30 -9.04
C ASP A 48 -13.45 -4.32 -9.90
N LEU A 49 -12.73 -5.24 -10.56
CA LEU A 49 -13.19 -6.25 -11.50
C LEU A 49 -13.49 -5.71 -12.90
N GLU A 50 -13.51 -4.40 -13.08
CA GLU A 50 -13.68 -3.77 -14.39
C GLU A 50 -12.41 -3.04 -14.78
N ILE A 51 -11.87 -2.21 -13.89
CA ILE A 51 -10.66 -1.43 -14.11
C ILE A 51 -9.60 -1.87 -13.11
N GLY A 52 -8.41 -2.15 -13.60
CA GLY A 52 -7.23 -2.40 -12.78
C GLY A 52 -6.18 -1.33 -13.02
N ILE A 53 -5.54 -0.87 -11.96
CA ILE A 53 -4.47 0.10 -12.05
C ILE A 53 -3.26 -0.44 -11.33
N GLU A 54 -2.11 -0.42 -11.99
CA GLU A 54 -0.83 -0.76 -11.40
C GLU A 54 0.07 0.47 -11.48
N TYR A 55 0.75 0.77 -10.41
CA TYR A 55 1.70 1.89 -10.35
C TYR A 55 3.00 1.40 -9.73
N ILE A 56 4.10 1.57 -10.45
CA ILE A 56 5.43 1.13 -10.00
C ILE A 56 6.24 2.36 -9.64
N MET A 57 6.87 2.35 -8.47
CA MET A 57 7.78 3.41 -8.06
C MET A 57 9.06 2.83 -7.48
N GLU A 58 10.15 3.54 -7.68
CA GLU A 58 11.42 3.18 -7.07
C GLU A 58 11.43 3.60 -5.61
N CYS A 59 12.04 2.79 -4.77
CA CYS A 59 12.26 3.11 -3.37
C CYS A 59 13.36 2.21 -2.82
N ASN A 60 13.75 2.45 -1.56
CA ASN A 60 14.75 1.62 -0.91
C ASN A 60 14.07 0.43 -0.23
N VAL A 61 14.16 -0.74 -0.83
CA VAL A 61 13.57 -1.97 -0.29
C VAL A 61 14.57 -2.71 0.58
N LEU A 62 14.24 -2.88 1.84
CA LEU A 62 15.09 -3.56 2.83
C LEU A 62 14.74 -5.05 2.96
N GLU A 63 13.46 -5.38 2.83
CA GLU A 63 12.98 -6.77 2.87
C GLU A 63 11.85 -6.92 1.85
N GLN A 64 11.92 -7.96 1.04
CA GLN A 64 10.89 -8.25 0.04
C GLN A 64 9.63 -8.80 0.69
N GLY A 65 8.48 -8.62 0.05
CA GLY A 65 7.22 -9.14 0.50
C GLY A 65 6.03 -8.48 -0.15
N SER A 66 4.84 -8.84 0.31
CA SER A 66 3.59 -8.28 -0.19
C SER A 66 2.53 -8.27 0.90
N THR A 67 1.57 -7.37 0.76
CA THR A 67 0.40 -7.29 1.64
C THR A 67 -0.72 -6.50 0.96
N VAL A 68 -1.90 -6.52 1.57
CA VAL A 68 -3.03 -5.68 1.13
C VAL A 68 -3.48 -4.84 2.31
N VAL A 69 -3.68 -3.56 2.09
CA VAL A 69 -4.18 -2.63 3.10
C VAL A 69 -5.41 -1.90 2.60
N ASN A 70 -6.30 -1.53 3.51
CA ASN A 70 -7.46 -0.73 3.15
C ASN A 70 -7.01 0.60 2.53
N ALA A 71 -7.52 0.91 1.35
CA ALA A 71 -7.07 2.06 0.56
C ALA A 71 -7.38 3.39 1.25
N ILE A 72 -8.57 3.53 1.81
CA ILE A 72 -9.00 4.77 2.46
C ILE A 72 -8.14 5.04 3.70
N MET A 73 -7.99 4.03 4.55
CA MET A 73 -7.22 4.16 5.79
C MET A 73 -5.75 4.45 5.50
N PHE A 74 -5.15 3.74 4.57
CA PHE A 74 -3.76 3.95 4.19
C PHE A 74 -3.55 5.36 3.62
N SER A 75 -4.42 5.78 2.71
CA SER A 75 -4.37 7.11 2.11
C SER A 75 -4.49 8.21 3.17
N GLU A 76 -5.40 8.06 4.13
CA GLU A 76 -5.59 9.05 5.19
C GLU A 76 -4.37 9.16 6.09
N ILE A 77 -3.74 8.04 6.45
CA ILE A 77 -2.53 8.05 7.27
C ILE A 77 -1.41 8.77 6.53
N ILE A 78 -1.12 8.35 5.31
CA ILE A 78 -0.02 8.94 4.52
C ILE A 78 -0.23 10.43 4.31
N ARG A 79 -1.46 10.84 4.03
CA ARG A 79 -1.78 12.26 3.77
C ARG A 79 -1.49 13.16 4.96
N LYS A 80 -1.61 12.64 6.17
CA LYS A 80 -1.39 13.40 7.41
C LYS A 80 0.08 13.47 7.86
N LEU A 81 0.96 12.72 7.23
CA LEU A 81 2.38 12.72 7.60
C LEU A 81 3.08 13.95 7.07
N PRO A 82 4.15 14.41 7.75
CA PRO A 82 4.97 15.49 7.20
C PRO A 82 5.69 15.03 5.94
N ASP A 83 6.11 16.00 5.10
CA ASP A 83 6.79 15.72 3.84
C ASP A 83 8.25 15.34 4.09
N THR A 84 8.47 14.09 4.42
CA THR A 84 9.77 13.55 4.76
C THR A 84 9.83 12.07 4.40
N GLU A 85 10.97 11.45 4.69
CA GLU A 85 11.14 10.01 4.49
C GLU A 85 10.29 9.25 5.50
N ILE A 86 9.61 8.21 5.05
CA ILE A 86 8.81 7.32 5.88
C ILE A 86 9.30 5.89 5.73
N LYS A 87 9.11 5.11 6.77
CA LYS A 87 9.44 3.69 6.79
C LYS A 87 8.16 2.87 6.91
N ILE A 88 7.98 1.94 6.01
CA ILE A 88 6.80 1.06 5.98
C ILE A 88 7.29 -0.37 6.08
N SER A 89 6.70 -1.14 6.99
CA SER A 89 7.07 -2.54 7.19
C SER A 89 5.86 -3.36 7.60
N LEU A 90 5.92 -4.66 7.27
CA LEU A 90 4.94 -5.64 7.71
C LEU A 90 5.58 -6.43 8.85
N ASN A 91 4.94 -6.45 10.02
CA ASN A 91 5.48 -7.18 11.17
C ASN A 91 5.00 -8.64 11.18
N ASP A 92 5.48 -9.41 12.14
CA ASP A 92 5.17 -10.83 12.26
C ASP A 92 3.72 -11.12 12.67
N LYS A 93 2.96 -10.09 13.08
CA LYS A 93 1.54 -10.18 13.38
C LYS A 93 0.67 -9.73 12.20
N ASN A 94 1.28 -9.55 11.04
CA ASN A 94 0.61 -9.05 9.82
C ASN A 94 -0.03 -7.68 10.00
N LEU A 95 0.63 -6.81 10.78
CA LEU A 95 0.25 -5.40 10.84
C LEU A 95 1.22 -4.60 9.98
N LEU A 96 0.71 -3.66 9.23
CA LEU A 96 1.53 -2.71 8.50
C LEU A 96 1.91 -1.60 9.46
N GLU A 97 3.21 -1.38 9.63
CA GLU A 97 3.71 -0.32 10.50
C GLU A 97 4.24 0.82 9.64
N ILE A 98 3.83 2.04 9.96
CA ILE A 98 4.24 3.25 9.27
C ILE A 98 4.91 4.16 10.29
N GLU A 99 6.18 4.44 10.08
CA GLU A 99 6.97 5.26 11.00
C GLU A 99 7.46 6.53 10.30
N CYS A 100 7.31 7.67 10.96
CA CYS A 100 7.70 8.96 10.43
C CYS A 100 7.90 9.95 11.57
N GLU A 101 9.13 10.45 11.76
CA GLU A 101 9.47 11.51 12.72
C GLU A 101 8.79 11.37 14.10
N GLY A 102 8.92 10.20 14.70
CA GLY A 102 8.35 9.95 16.03
C GLY A 102 6.89 9.50 16.02
N SER A 103 6.19 9.58 14.89
CA SER A 103 4.85 9.01 14.73
C SER A 103 4.96 7.57 14.30
N HIS A 104 4.10 6.74 14.86
CA HIS A 104 4.10 5.31 14.57
C HIS A 104 2.66 4.81 14.46
N TYR A 105 2.27 4.38 13.26
CA TYR A 105 0.93 3.87 12.98
C TYR A 105 1.00 2.37 12.74
N LYS A 106 -0.03 1.66 13.18
CA LYS A 106 -0.20 0.23 12.90
C LYS A 106 -1.55 0.03 12.26
N LEU A 107 -1.59 -0.71 11.17
CA LEU A 107 -2.76 -0.90 10.33
C LEU A 107 -2.96 -2.38 10.05
N ALA A 108 -4.18 -2.88 10.26
CA ALA A 108 -4.52 -4.26 9.92
C ALA A 108 -4.37 -4.49 8.42
N THR A 109 -3.97 -5.69 8.04
CA THR A 109 -3.77 -6.07 6.65
C THR A 109 -4.68 -7.23 6.25
N MET A 110 -4.76 -7.48 4.95
CA MET A 110 -5.46 -8.61 4.37
C MET A 110 -4.47 -9.49 3.61
N ASN A 111 -4.85 -10.74 3.38
CA ASN A 111 -3.98 -11.72 2.72
C ASN A 111 -3.83 -11.36 1.23
N PRO A 112 -2.60 -11.09 0.76
CA PRO A 112 -2.37 -10.74 -0.65
C PRO A 112 -2.74 -11.88 -1.61
N ASP A 113 -2.73 -13.13 -1.17
CA ASP A 113 -3.09 -14.27 -2.02
C ASP A 113 -4.57 -14.26 -2.41
N GLU A 114 -5.39 -13.53 -1.67
CA GLU A 114 -6.82 -13.40 -1.98
C GLU A 114 -7.10 -12.28 -2.98
N PHE A 115 -6.11 -11.46 -3.32
CA PHE A 115 -6.29 -10.37 -4.27
C PHE A 115 -6.35 -10.94 -5.69
N PRO A 116 -7.43 -10.67 -6.46
CA PRO A 116 -7.56 -11.22 -7.80
C PRO A 116 -6.47 -10.73 -8.76
N GLU A 117 -6.05 -11.60 -9.65
CA GLU A 117 -5.11 -11.21 -10.69
C GLU A 117 -5.81 -10.33 -11.74
N LEU A 118 -5.11 -9.32 -12.23
CA LEU A 118 -5.58 -8.51 -13.33
C LEU A 118 -5.52 -9.34 -14.62
N PRO A 119 -6.53 -9.23 -15.50
CA PRO A 119 -6.51 -9.94 -16.79
C PRO A 119 -5.44 -9.39 -17.73
#